data_ebef62c1a2ab4e3f768d6f16321a63c1
#
_entry.id   ebef62c1a2ab4e3f768d6f16321a63c1
#
_cell.length_a   1.000
_cell.length_b   1.000
_cell.length_c   1.000
_cell.angle_alpha   90.00
_cell.angle_beta   90.00
_cell.angle_gamma   90.00
#
_symmetry.space_group_name_H-M   'P 1'
#
loop_
_entity.id
_entity.type
_entity.pdbx_description
1 polymer ?
#
loop_
_entity_poly.entity_id
_entity_poly.type
_entity_poly.pdbx_seq_one_letter_code
_entity_poly.pdbx_strand_id
1 'polypeptide(L)' 'SPRETEVLRLVAKGIMNKEIADRLNISINTVLSHRKNLTAKLGIKTVSGLSFYAMMNGYISDIDDK' A
#
# COMPACT_ATOMS: atom_id res chain seq x y z
N SER A 1 10.18 -4.42 -3.82
CA SER A 1 10.02 -4.48 -5.27
C SER A 1 9.14 -3.34 -5.75
N PRO A 2 9.21 -2.99 -7.03
CA PRO A 2 8.35 -1.91 -7.57
C PRO A 2 6.85 -2.19 -7.34
N ARG A 3 6.43 -3.44 -7.46
CA ARG A 3 5.03 -3.79 -7.26
C ARG A 3 4.61 -3.62 -5.81
N GLU A 4 5.48 -3.98 -4.87
CA GLU A 4 5.19 -3.79 -3.45
C GLU A 4 5.08 -2.30 -3.13
N THR A 5 5.91 -1.46 -3.74
CA THR A 5 5.83 -0.02 -3.57
C THR A 5 4.51 0.53 -4.08
N GLU A 6 4.03 0.05 -5.22
CA GLU A 6 2.71 0.45 -5.73
C GLU A 6 1.60 0.07 -4.77
N VAL A 7 1.66 -1.15 -4.24
CA VAL A 7 0.66 -1.60 -3.27
C VAL A 7 0.73 -0.74 -2.01
N LEU A 8 1.94 -0.45 -1.52
CA LEU A 8 2.11 0.43 -0.36
C LEU A 8 1.42 1.78 -0.56
N ARG A 9 1.63 2.41 -1.70
CA ARG A 9 1.00 3.71 -1.99
C ARG A 9 -0.51 3.64 -1.92
N LEU A 10 -1.08 2.61 -2.54
CA LEU A 10 -2.53 2.48 -2.60
C LEU A 10 -3.12 2.15 -1.23
N VAL A 11 -2.48 1.26 -0.48
CA VAL A 11 -2.90 0.95 0.89
C VAL A 11 -2.83 2.20 1.75
N ALA A 12 -1.74 2.95 1.63
CA ALA A 12 -1.53 4.16 2.43
C ALA A 12 -2.57 5.24 2.13
N LYS A 13 -3.12 5.24 0.92
CA LYS A 13 -4.20 6.17 0.54
C LYS A 13 -5.59 5.68 0.98
N GLY A 14 -5.66 4.51 1.59
CA GLY A 14 -6.92 3.95 2.03
C GLY A 14 -7.69 3.19 0.97
N ILE A 15 -7.06 2.87 -0.15
CA ILE A 15 -7.69 2.09 -1.21
C ILE A 15 -7.86 0.65 -0.73
N MET A 16 -9.04 0.08 -0.94
CA MET A 16 -9.33 -1.28 -0.48
C MET A 16 -8.72 -2.32 -1.42
N ASN A 17 -8.49 -3.51 -0.87
CA ASN A 17 -7.80 -4.58 -1.60
C ASN A 17 -8.39 -4.89 -2.96
N LYS A 18 -9.72 -4.93 -3.06
CA LYS A 18 -10.38 -5.24 -4.33
C LYS A 18 -10.07 -4.20 -5.38
N GLU A 19 -10.08 -2.94 -5.00
CA GLU A 19 -9.78 -1.86 -5.94
C GLU A 19 -8.30 -1.84 -6.31
N ILE A 20 -7.43 -2.15 -5.36
CA ILE A 20 -5.99 -2.27 -5.64
C ILE A 20 -5.78 -3.36 -6.69
N ALA A 21 -6.41 -4.52 -6.48
CA ALA A 21 -6.32 -5.63 -7.43
C ALA A 21 -6.76 -5.21 -8.83
N ASP A 22 -7.90 -4.51 -8.91
CA ASP A 22 -8.42 -4.04 -10.19
C ASP A 22 -7.47 -3.05 -10.87
N ARG A 23 -6.97 -2.09 -10.12
CA ARG A 23 -6.06 -1.06 -10.67
C ARG A 23 -4.75 -1.65 -11.16
N LEU A 24 -4.23 -2.63 -10.46
CA LEU A 24 -2.94 -3.23 -10.80
C LEU A 24 -3.09 -4.47 -11.69
N ASN A 25 -4.33 -4.87 -11.98
CA ASN A 25 -4.64 -6.03 -12.81
C ASN A 25 -4.01 -7.32 -12.25
N ILE A 26 -4.17 -7.51 -10.95
CA ILE A 26 -3.70 -8.71 -10.24
C ILE A 26 -4.84 -9.23 -9.37
N SER A 27 -4.67 -10.44 -8.83
CA SER A 27 -5.69 -11.02 -7.96
C SER A 27 -5.66 -10.38 -6.58
N ILE A 28 -6.78 -10.49 -5.86
CA ILE A 28 -6.85 -10.04 -4.46
C ILE A 28 -5.83 -10.81 -3.63
N ASN A 29 -5.66 -12.12 -3.88
CA ASN A 29 -4.69 -12.90 -3.14
C ASN A 29 -3.26 -12.38 -3.34
N THR A 30 -2.95 -11.92 -4.54
CA THR A 30 -1.64 -11.33 -4.81
C THR A 30 -1.47 -10.02 -4.04
N VAL A 31 -2.53 -9.19 -3.96
CA VAL A 31 -2.50 -7.97 -3.14
C VAL A 31 -2.22 -8.33 -1.69
N LEU A 32 -2.91 -9.33 -1.16
CA LEU A 32 -2.72 -9.75 0.23
C LEU A 32 -1.30 -10.24 0.49
N SER A 33 -0.71 -10.96 -0.47
CA SER A 33 0.67 -11.40 -0.36
C SER A 33 1.63 -10.22 -0.31
N HIS A 34 1.42 -9.22 -1.16
CA HIS A 34 2.25 -8.01 -1.13
C HIS A 34 2.11 -7.28 0.20
N ARG A 35 0.89 -7.18 0.73
CA ARG A 35 0.67 -6.52 2.02
C ARG A 35 1.35 -7.27 3.15
N LYS A 36 1.28 -8.60 3.14
CA LYS A 36 1.95 -9.42 4.15
C LYS A 36 3.46 -9.17 4.11
N ASN A 37 4.03 -9.12 2.91
CA ASN A 37 5.46 -8.86 2.77
C ASN A 37 5.83 -7.47 3.25
N LEU A 38 5.00 -6.46 2.95
CA LEU A 38 5.24 -5.10 3.39
C LEU A 38 5.23 -5.00 4.91
N THR A 39 4.21 -5.57 5.56
CA THR A 39 4.12 -5.50 7.01
C THR A 39 5.29 -6.23 7.67
N ALA A 40 5.72 -7.36 7.10
CA ALA A 40 6.87 -8.09 7.62
C ALA A 40 8.16 -7.27 7.50
N LYS A 41 8.36 -6.63 6.35
CA LYS A 41 9.58 -5.84 6.11
C LYS A 41 9.64 -4.58 6.96
N LEU A 42 8.50 -3.89 7.09
CA LEU A 42 8.46 -2.59 7.76
C LEU A 42 8.17 -2.67 9.24
N GLY A 43 7.61 -3.81 9.69
CA GLY A 43 7.19 -3.93 11.08
C GLY A 43 5.97 -3.07 11.41
N ILE A 44 5.21 -2.64 10.42
CA ILE A 44 4.05 -1.75 10.57
C ILE A 44 2.81 -2.56 10.21
N LYS A 45 1.84 -2.65 11.13
CA LYS A 45 0.69 -3.55 10.96
C LYS A 45 -0.63 -2.85 10.71
N THR A 46 -0.67 -1.52 10.75
CA THR A 46 -1.91 -0.77 10.57
C THR A 46 -1.86 0.09 9.33
N VAL A 47 -3.04 0.37 8.75
CA VAL A 47 -3.13 1.26 7.59
C VAL A 47 -2.63 2.66 7.95
N SER A 48 -3.02 3.16 9.13
CA SER A 48 -2.56 4.49 9.54
C SER A 48 -1.04 4.54 9.70
N GLY A 49 -0.44 3.48 10.22
CA GLY A 49 1.01 3.39 10.31
C GLY A 49 1.67 3.37 8.95
N LEU A 50 1.10 2.63 7.99
CA LEU A 50 1.62 2.60 6.63
C LEU A 50 1.47 3.94 5.95
N SER A 51 0.34 4.64 6.19
CA SER A 51 0.12 5.99 5.64
C SER A 51 1.17 6.97 6.15
N PHE A 52 1.44 6.94 7.45
CA PHE A 52 2.45 7.80 8.05
C PHE A 52 3.83 7.49 7.46
N TYR A 53 4.17 6.21 7.39
CA TYR A 53 5.44 5.78 6.82
C TYR A 53 5.58 6.25 5.37
N ALA A 54 4.53 6.06 4.58
CA ALA A 54 4.55 6.43 3.17
C ALA A 54 4.71 7.93 2.99
N MET A 55 4.03 8.73 3.83
CA MET A 55 4.13 10.18 3.79
C MET A 55 5.54 10.64 4.17
N MET A 56 6.09 10.10 5.25
CA MET A 56 7.42 10.49 5.73
C MET A 56 8.53 10.10 4.77
N ASN A 57 8.30 9.08 3.95
CA ASN A 57 9.29 8.59 3.00
C ASN A 57 9.00 9.01 1.56
N GLY A 58 8.05 9.92 1.36
CA GLY A 58 7.81 10.51 0.06
C GLY A 58 7.04 9.64 -0.92
N TYR A 59 6.41 8.55 -0.47
CA TYR A 59 5.62 7.70 -1.36
C TYR A 59 4.25 8.28 -1.65
N ILE A 60 3.70 9.08 -0.73
CA ILE A 60 2.45 9.81 -0.92
C ILE A 60 2.60 11.21 -0.32
N SER A 61 1.66 12.09 -0.66
CA SER A 61 1.61 13.43 -0.06
C SER A 61 0.14 13.78 0.17
N ASP A 62 -0.12 14.90 0.88
CA ASP A 62 -1.47 15.38 1.11
C ASP A 62 -2.20 15.66 -0.20
N ILE A 63 -1.46 16.04 -1.24
CA ILE A 63 -2.03 16.35 -2.55
C ILE A 63 -2.55 15.07 -3.22
N ASP A 64 -1.92 13.94 -2.96
CA ASP A 64 -2.29 12.67 -3.58
C ASP A 64 -3.64 12.15 -3.14
N ASP A 65 -4.22 12.72 -2.08
CA ASP A 65 -5.52 12.30 -1.56
C ASP A 65 -6.69 12.89 -2.34
N LYS A 66 -6.43 13.70 -3.32
CA LYS A 66 -7.48 14.35 -4.13
C LYS A 66 -8.06 13.44 -5.19
#